data_a97979ca618def2855da5d79607e34ee
#
_entry.id   a97979ca618def2855da5d79607e34ee
#
_cell.length_a   1.000
_cell.length_b   1.000
_cell.length_c   1.000
_cell.angle_alpha   90.00
_cell.angle_beta   90.00
_cell.angle_gamma   90.00
#
_symmetry.space_group_name_H-M   'P 1'
#
loop_
_entity.id
_entity.type
_entity.pdbx_description
1 polymer ?
#
loop_
_entity_poly.entity_id
_entity_poly.type
_entity_poly.pdbx_seq_one_letter_code
_entity_poly.pdbx_strand_id
1 'polypeptide(L)'
;MSRLGISAYTGLGTELFHFVSSLTPIVNVDLLVYNSKGQFLLAKRDDPHCGKGWHVPGGCVRFKETFDTRLREVAKKELNLTEFTYDKEPIKVFEIMWDKDQRNLENDDERAHFITIVYKCYAPDSFTIDNQGKSETDAGYLRWFDKLPDDLLKIQNCYKEILI
;
A
#
# COMPACT_ATOMS: atom_id res chain seq x y z
N MET A 1 -24.15 2.91 -15.35
CA MET A 1 -23.02 3.59 -16.05
C MET A 1 -22.87 4.96 -15.46
N SER A 2 -21.68 5.32 -14.96
CA SER A 2 -21.46 6.69 -14.49
C SER A 2 -21.47 7.63 -15.71
N ARG A 3 -22.08 8.81 -15.56
CA ARG A 3 -22.12 9.84 -16.62
C ARG A 3 -20.72 10.28 -17.10
N LEU A 4 -19.68 9.91 -16.37
CA LEU A 4 -18.29 10.31 -16.63
C LEU A 4 -17.45 9.18 -17.27
N GLY A 5 -18.05 8.04 -17.64
CA GLY A 5 -17.31 6.90 -18.19
C GLY A 5 -16.31 6.24 -17.24
N ILE A 6 -16.35 6.60 -15.94
CA ILE A 6 -15.45 6.12 -14.90
C ILE A 6 -16.02 4.85 -14.29
N SER A 7 -15.20 3.82 -14.23
CA SER A 7 -15.52 2.54 -13.63
C SER A 7 -14.71 2.33 -12.36
N ALA A 8 -15.34 1.77 -11.33
CA ALA A 8 -14.63 1.31 -10.14
C ALA A 8 -13.52 0.30 -10.47
N TYR A 9 -13.65 -0.45 -11.55
CA TYR A 9 -12.66 -1.43 -12.00
C TYR A 9 -11.40 -0.81 -12.60
N THR A 10 -11.53 0.35 -13.25
CA THR A 10 -10.38 1.04 -13.88
C THR A 10 -9.70 2.03 -12.94
N GLY A 11 -10.32 2.32 -11.78
CA GLY A 11 -9.88 3.36 -10.87
C GLY A 11 -10.23 4.77 -11.36
N LEU A 12 -9.81 5.76 -10.61
CA LEU A 12 -9.95 7.16 -10.96
C LEU A 12 -8.71 7.59 -11.78
N GLY A 13 -8.92 8.37 -12.82
CA GLY A 13 -7.82 9.09 -13.46
C GLY A 13 -7.20 10.09 -12.48
N THR A 14 -5.97 10.52 -12.73
CA THR A 14 -5.18 11.34 -11.80
C THR A 14 -5.94 12.59 -11.33
N GLU A 15 -6.51 13.37 -12.24
CA GLU A 15 -7.24 14.60 -11.91
C GLU A 15 -8.45 14.34 -11.00
N LEU A 16 -9.23 13.29 -11.31
CA LEU A 16 -10.40 12.96 -10.51
C LEU A 16 -9.99 12.37 -9.15
N PHE A 17 -8.90 11.62 -9.10
CA PHE A 17 -8.36 11.12 -7.84
C PHE A 17 -7.90 12.30 -6.96
N HIS A 18 -7.20 13.28 -7.52
CA HIS A 18 -6.82 14.51 -6.81
C HIS A 18 -8.06 15.25 -6.27
N PHE A 19 -9.06 15.46 -7.12
CA PHE A 19 -10.29 16.13 -6.71
C PHE A 19 -10.99 15.41 -5.56
N VAL A 20 -11.18 14.09 -5.66
CA VAL A 20 -11.85 13.32 -4.60
C VAL A 20 -11.04 13.31 -3.31
N SER A 21 -9.72 13.12 -3.41
CA SER A 21 -8.84 13.06 -2.23
C SER A 21 -8.63 14.39 -1.51
N SER A 22 -8.97 15.51 -2.18
CA SER A 22 -9.00 16.84 -1.54
C SER A 22 -10.31 17.12 -0.79
N LEU A 23 -11.35 16.31 -1.02
CA LEU A 23 -12.68 16.53 -0.42
C LEU A 23 -12.98 15.58 0.75
N THR A 24 -12.34 14.42 0.77
CA THR A 24 -12.63 13.38 1.78
C THR A 24 -11.41 12.47 1.97
N PRO A 25 -11.22 11.91 3.19
CA PRO A 25 -10.21 10.88 3.40
C PRO A 25 -10.39 9.71 2.43
N ILE A 26 -9.28 9.19 1.93
CA ILE A 26 -9.28 7.99 1.10
C ILE A 26 -9.12 6.77 2.00
N VAL A 27 -10.00 5.79 1.83
CA VAL A 27 -9.90 4.51 2.56
C VAL A 27 -8.96 3.58 1.80
N ASN A 28 -7.89 3.13 2.48
CA ASN A 28 -6.95 2.13 1.99
C ASN A 28 -7.09 0.82 2.76
N VAL A 29 -6.72 -0.28 2.13
CA VAL A 29 -6.32 -1.51 2.82
C VAL A 29 -4.87 -1.78 2.54
N ASP A 30 -4.11 -2.12 3.59
CA ASP A 30 -2.71 -2.46 3.49
C ASP A 30 -2.50 -3.92 3.90
N LEU A 31 -1.60 -4.60 3.19
CA LEU A 31 -1.27 -6.00 3.37
C LEU A 31 0.06 -6.15 4.08
N LEU A 32 0.03 -6.47 5.34
CA LEU A 32 1.24 -6.84 6.08
C LEU A 32 1.46 -8.35 5.93
N VAL A 33 2.19 -8.72 4.86
CA VAL A 33 2.37 -10.13 4.46
C VAL A 33 3.56 -10.74 5.19
N TYR A 34 3.33 -11.85 5.89
CA TYR A 34 4.34 -12.63 6.58
C TYR A 34 4.63 -13.95 5.86
N ASN A 35 5.86 -14.42 5.96
CA ASN A 35 6.24 -15.80 5.64
C ASN A 35 6.26 -16.67 6.91
N SER A 36 6.51 -17.98 6.76
CA SER A 36 6.59 -18.93 7.86
C SER A 36 7.77 -18.68 8.83
N LYS A 37 8.76 -17.88 8.44
CA LYS A 37 9.89 -17.47 9.28
C LYS A 37 9.58 -16.23 10.13
N GLY A 38 8.39 -15.63 9.98
CA GLY A 38 8.00 -14.41 10.68
C GLY A 38 8.53 -13.13 10.05
N GLN A 39 9.16 -13.20 8.88
CA GLN A 39 9.59 -12.03 8.12
C GLN A 39 8.40 -11.41 7.40
N PHE A 40 8.38 -10.08 7.26
CA PHE A 40 7.35 -9.36 6.53
C PHE A 40 7.86 -8.83 5.20
N LEU A 41 6.96 -8.77 4.21
CA LEU A 41 7.25 -8.38 2.84
C LEU A 41 7.04 -6.88 2.65
N LEU A 42 8.05 -6.20 2.14
CA LEU A 42 7.93 -4.82 1.68
C LEU A 42 8.25 -4.71 0.19
N ALA A 43 7.69 -3.68 -0.41
CA ALA A 43 7.98 -3.30 -1.79
C ALA A 43 8.72 -1.96 -1.85
N LYS A 44 9.65 -1.83 -2.80
CA LYS A 44 10.31 -0.54 -3.06
C LYS A 44 9.39 0.37 -3.84
N ARG A 45 9.34 1.62 -3.46
CA ARG A 45 8.55 2.65 -4.13
C ARG A 45 9.46 3.81 -4.54
N ASP A 46 9.17 4.37 -5.70
CA ASP A 46 9.81 5.57 -6.22
C ASP A 46 8.78 6.30 -7.08
N ASP A 47 8.09 7.24 -6.47
CA ASP A 47 7.06 8.02 -7.17
C ASP A 47 7.05 9.48 -6.68
N PRO A 48 6.55 10.41 -7.52
CA PRO A 48 6.56 11.83 -7.21
C PRO A 48 5.70 12.23 -6.00
N HIS A 49 4.79 11.37 -5.55
CA HIS A 49 3.86 11.69 -4.45
C HIS A 49 4.36 11.24 -3.09
N CYS A 50 4.98 10.06 -3.05
CA CYS A 50 5.41 9.43 -1.78
C CYS A 50 6.92 9.45 -1.60
N GLY A 51 7.67 9.78 -2.67
CA GLY A 51 9.13 9.72 -2.67
C GLY A 51 9.66 8.31 -2.87
N LYS A 52 10.92 8.10 -2.45
CA LYS A 52 11.65 6.86 -2.61
C LYS A 52 11.87 6.17 -1.28
N GLY A 53 11.52 4.90 -1.19
CA GLY A 53 11.71 4.11 0.04
C GLY A 53 10.97 2.77 0.00
N TRP A 54 11.06 2.04 1.10
CA TRP A 54 10.27 0.83 1.31
C TRP A 54 8.87 1.17 1.80
N HIS A 55 7.90 0.35 1.42
CA HIS A 55 6.53 0.52 1.90
C HIS A 55 5.81 -0.83 2.08
N VAL A 56 4.82 -0.82 2.96
CA VAL A 56 3.83 -1.90 3.06
C VAL A 56 2.89 -1.77 1.88
N PRO A 57 2.73 -2.82 1.05
CA PRO A 57 1.82 -2.78 -0.09
C PRO A 57 0.37 -2.53 0.31
N GLY A 58 -0.30 -1.69 -0.45
CA GLY A 58 -1.68 -1.32 -0.15
C GLY A 58 -2.37 -0.59 -1.29
N GLY A 59 -3.66 -0.37 -1.13
CA GLY A 59 -4.42 0.31 -2.18
C GLY A 59 -5.76 0.87 -1.74
N CYS A 60 -6.16 1.92 -2.45
CA CYS A 60 -7.43 2.58 -2.21
C CYS A 60 -8.60 1.64 -2.53
N VAL A 61 -9.52 1.52 -1.59
CA VAL A 61 -10.78 0.78 -1.76
C VAL A 61 -11.66 1.56 -2.73
N ARG A 62 -12.17 0.87 -3.74
CA ARG A 62 -12.99 1.47 -4.78
C ARG A 62 -14.48 1.40 -4.42
N PHE A 63 -15.26 2.23 -5.09
CA PHE A 63 -16.71 2.26 -4.88
C PHE A 63 -17.34 0.87 -5.10
N LYS A 64 -18.09 0.39 -4.10
CA LYS A 64 -18.72 -0.95 -4.05
C LYS A 64 -17.75 -2.14 -4.09
N GLU A 65 -16.50 -1.93 -3.80
CA GLU A 65 -15.51 -2.99 -3.64
C GLU A 65 -15.43 -3.43 -2.18
N THR A 66 -15.28 -4.73 -1.97
CA THR A 66 -15.04 -5.27 -0.61
C THR A 66 -13.56 -5.18 -0.26
N PHE A 67 -13.23 -5.19 1.03
CA PHE A 67 -11.85 -5.25 1.48
C PHE A 67 -11.13 -6.52 0.98
N ASP A 68 -11.82 -7.68 1.00
CA ASP A 68 -11.27 -8.92 0.45
C ASP A 68 -10.87 -8.77 -1.02
N THR A 69 -11.75 -8.20 -1.84
CA THR A 69 -11.45 -7.96 -3.26
C THR A 69 -10.23 -7.05 -3.40
N ARG A 70 -10.15 -5.95 -2.63
CA ARG A 70 -9.02 -5.02 -2.73
C ARG A 70 -7.72 -5.66 -2.25
N LEU A 71 -7.73 -6.42 -1.15
CA LEU A 71 -6.56 -7.17 -0.67
C LEU A 71 -6.02 -8.10 -1.76
N ARG A 72 -6.89 -8.88 -2.42
CA ARG A 72 -6.49 -9.79 -3.49
C ARG A 72 -5.94 -9.07 -4.72
N GLU A 73 -6.55 -7.96 -5.12
CA GLU A 73 -6.09 -7.15 -6.24
C GLU A 73 -4.71 -6.53 -5.97
N VAL A 74 -4.48 -6.02 -4.75
CA VAL A 74 -3.17 -5.49 -4.35
C VAL A 74 -2.12 -6.60 -4.30
N ALA A 75 -2.42 -7.73 -3.65
CA ALA A 75 -1.52 -8.87 -3.57
C ALA A 75 -1.08 -9.35 -4.95
N LYS A 76 -2.05 -9.51 -5.86
CA LYS A 76 -1.80 -9.93 -7.23
C LYS A 76 -0.96 -8.91 -7.99
N LYS A 77 -1.34 -7.63 -7.94
CA LYS A 77 -0.73 -6.57 -8.75
C LYS A 77 0.66 -6.19 -8.29
N GLU A 78 0.84 -6.04 -6.98
CA GLU A 78 2.08 -5.50 -6.41
C GLU A 78 3.06 -6.58 -5.97
N LEU A 79 2.56 -7.75 -5.57
CA LEU A 79 3.37 -8.83 -5.02
C LEU A 79 3.45 -10.06 -5.91
N ASN A 80 2.65 -10.13 -6.99
CA ASN A 80 2.43 -11.35 -7.77
C ASN A 80 2.00 -12.55 -6.88
N LEU A 81 1.30 -12.25 -5.78
CA LEU A 81 0.82 -13.21 -4.80
C LEU A 81 -0.67 -13.46 -5.03
N THR A 82 -1.01 -14.64 -5.58
CA THR A 82 -2.38 -15.01 -5.93
C THR A 82 -3.07 -15.85 -4.87
N GLU A 83 -2.30 -16.61 -4.10
CA GLU A 83 -2.79 -17.47 -3.02
C GLU A 83 -2.19 -17.03 -1.69
N PHE A 84 -3.03 -16.63 -0.76
CA PHE A 84 -2.63 -16.27 0.60
C PHE A 84 -3.85 -16.33 1.52
N THR A 85 -3.59 -16.41 2.81
CA THR A 85 -4.60 -16.27 3.86
C THR A 85 -4.39 -14.97 4.62
N TYR A 86 -5.42 -14.50 5.31
CA TYR A 86 -5.32 -13.33 6.17
C TYR A 86 -6.29 -13.44 7.34
N ASP A 87 -6.00 -12.72 8.41
CA ASP A 87 -6.87 -12.63 9.58
C ASP A 87 -8.13 -11.83 9.21
N LYS A 88 -9.31 -12.30 9.63
CA LYS A 88 -10.58 -11.64 9.29
C LYS A 88 -10.69 -10.22 9.87
N GLU A 89 -10.11 -10.03 11.05
CA GLU A 89 -10.10 -8.74 11.72
C GLU A 89 -8.80 -7.98 11.35
N PRO A 90 -8.90 -6.69 11.07
CA PRO A 90 -7.71 -5.87 10.87
C PRO A 90 -6.91 -5.76 12.17
N ILE A 91 -5.58 -5.79 12.06
CA ILE A 91 -4.71 -5.64 13.23
C ILE A 91 -4.62 -4.19 13.71
N LYS A 92 -4.83 -3.24 12.81
CA LYS A 92 -4.76 -1.81 13.11
C LYS A 92 -5.54 -0.99 12.09
N VAL A 93 -6.01 0.17 12.54
CA VAL A 93 -6.49 1.23 11.66
C VAL A 93 -5.65 2.46 11.96
N PHE A 94 -5.03 3.03 10.93
CA PHE A 94 -4.29 4.28 11.02
C PHE A 94 -5.05 5.40 10.34
N GLU A 95 -5.10 6.54 10.99
CA GLU A 95 -5.40 7.81 10.34
C GLU A 95 -4.07 8.46 9.95
N ILE A 96 -3.87 8.68 8.66
CA ILE A 96 -2.64 9.24 8.12
C ILE A 96 -2.96 10.58 7.50
N MET A 97 -2.50 11.64 8.12
CA MET A 97 -2.52 13.00 7.56
C MET A 97 -1.10 13.45 7.30
N TRP A 98 -0.86 13.92 6.08
CA TRP A 98 0.42 14.51 5.74
C TRP A 98 0.37 16.00 5.89
N ASP A 99 1.24 16.53 6.66
CA ASP A 99 1.59 17.94 6.56
C ASP A 99 2.78 18.17 5.62
N LYS A 100 3.05 19.41 5.29
CA LYS A 100 4.11 19.80 4.35
C LYS A 100 5.49 19.31 4.79
N ASP A 101 5.73 19.19 6.08
CA ASP A 101 7.04 18.83 6.65
C ASP A 101 7.34 17.34 6.53
N GLN A 102 6.32 16.51 6.36
CA GLN A 102 6.47 15.05 6.20
C GLN A 102 6.70 14.63 4.75
N ARG A 103 6.45 15.51 3.81
CA ARG A 103 6.65 15.27 2.38
C ARG A 103 8.04 15.77 1.94
N ASN A 104 8.80 14.91 1.30
CA ASN A 104 10.04 15.32 0.62
C ASN A 104 9.78 15.92 -0.79
N LEU A 105 8.61 16.52 -1.00
CA LEU A 105 8.17 16.96 -2.31
C LEU A 105 8.10 18.48 -2.36
N GLU A 106 8.66 19.04 -3.42
CA GLU A 106 8.63 20.48 -3.71
C GLU A 106 7.22 20.97 -4.07
N ASN A 107 6.31 20.06 -4.41
CA ASN A 107 4.94 20.37 -4.78
C ASN A 107 3.97 20.18 -3.61
N ASP A 108 3.16 21.18 -3.39
CA ASP A 108 2.06 21.22 -2.43
C ASP A 108 0.92 20.29 -2.89
N ASP A 109 1.17 18.98 -2.82
CA ASP A 109 0.14 18.00 -3.14
C ASP A 109 -0.84 17.92 -1.96
N GLU A 110 -2.02 18.48 -2.14
CA GLU A 110 -3.08 18.56 -1.13
C GLU A 110 -3.67 17.19 -0.74
N ARG A 111 -3.22 16.11 -1.38
CA ARG A 111 -3.64 14.74 -1.11
C ARG A 111 -2.93 14.20 0.11
N ALA A 112 -3.56 14.20 1.23
CA ALA A 112 -2.80 13.73 2.36
C ALA A 112 -3.65 13.24 3.52
N HIS A 113 -4.83 12.75 3.26
CA HIS A 113 -5.66 12.18 4.31
C HIS A 113 -6.13 10.78 3.93
N PHE A 114 -5.62 9.77 4.65
CA PHE A 114 -5.97 8.37 4.43
C PHE A 114 -6.43 7.73 5.74
N ILE A 115 -7.43 6.87 5.62
CA ILE A 115 -7.78 5.90 6.66
C ILE A 115 -7.28 4.55 6.15
N THR A 116 -6.22 4.05 6.76
CA THR A 116 -5.58 2.81 6.35
C THR A 116 -5.94 1.68 7.28
N ILE A 117 -6.57 0.64 6.74
CA ILE A 117 -6.98 -0.56 7.45
C ILE A 117 -5.95 -1.66 7.16
N VAL A 118 -5.22 -2.08 8.18
CA VAL A 118 -4.08 -3.02 8.02
C VAL A 118 -4.52 -4.44 8.33
N TYR A 119 -4.31 -5.33 7.38
CA TYR A 119 -4.56 -6.76 7.53
C TYR A 119 -3.25 -7.55 7.63
N LYS A 120 -3.21 -8.47 8.58
CA LYS A 120 -2.11 -9.44 8.67
C LYS A 120 -2.40 -10.59 7.70
N CYS A 121 -1.49 -10.77 6.76
CA CYS A 121 -1.60 -11.73 5.67
C CYS A 121 -0.46 -12.74 5.75
N TYR A 122 -0.68 -13.94 5.21
CA TYR A 122 0.29 -15.04 5.28
C TYR A 122 0.49 -15.62 3.89
N ALA A 123 1.72 -15.49 3.39
CA ALA A 123 2.13 -16.14 2.15
C ALA A 123 2.31 -17.64 2.37
N PRO A 124 1.94 -18.50 1.41
CA PRO A 124 2.25 -19.93 1.50
C PRO A 124 3.75 -20.17 1.36
N ASP A 125 4.24 -21.30 1.90
CA ASP A 125 5.66 -21.66 1.83
C ASP A 125 6.17 -21.85 0.39
N SER A 126 5.27 -22.09 -0.55
CA SER A 126 5.57 -22.16 -1.98
C SER A 126 5.79 -20.82 -2.64
N PHE A 127 5.44 -19.71 -1.97
CA PHE A 127 5.62 -18.38 -2.52
C PHE A 127 7.08 -17.99 -2.58
N THR A 128 7.54 -17.63 -3.76
CA THR A 128 8.88 -17.09 -4.01
C THR A 128 8.78 -15.71 -4.64
N ILE A 129 9.62 -14.79 -4.18
CA ILE A 129 9.68 -13.45 -4.77
C ILE A 129 10.24 -13.57 -6.19
N ASP A 130 9.50 -13.04 -7.16
CA ASP A 130 9.98 -12.81 -8.52
C ASP A 130 10.10 -11.30 -8.78
N ASN A 131 11.31 -10.80 -8.72
CA ASN A 131 11.60 -9.38 -8.97
C ASN A 131 11.73 -9.05 -10.47
N GLN A 132 11.56 -10.03 -11.37
CA GLN A 132 11.56 -9.80 -12.82
C GLN A 132 12.79 -9.02 -13.34
N GLY A 133 13.95 -9.30 -12.77
CA GLY A 133 15.20 -8.62 -13.12
C GLY A 133 15.41 -7.23 -12.52
N LYS A 134 14.48 -6.75 -11.68
CA LYS A 134 14.62 -5.48 -10.95
C LYS A 134 15.76 -5.55 -9.95
N SER A 135 16.45 -4.43 -9.78
CA SER A 135 17.40 -4.20 -8.70
C SER A 135 16.71 -3.63 -7.45
N GLU A 136 17.39 -3.64 -6.32
CA GLU A 136 16.85 -3.11 -5.06
C GLU A 136 16.50 -1.61 -5.11
N THR A 137 17.02 -0.89 -6.10
CA THR A 137 16.72 0.53 -6.29
C THR A 137 15.47 0.78 -7.13
N ASP A 138 14.93 -0.26 -7.78
CA ASP A 138 13.83 -0.12 -8.72
C ASP A 138 12.46 -0.20 -8.02
N ALA A 139 11.52 0.63 -8.47
CA ALA A 139 10.15 0.57 -7.97
C ALA A 139 9.51 -0.80 -8.22
N GLY A 140 8.85 -1.33 -7.20
CA GLY A 140 8.24 -2.65 -7.20
C GLY A 140 9.22 -3.80 -6.93
N TYR A 141 10.47 -3.53 -6.55
CA TYR A 141 11.35 -4.57 -6.01
C TYR A 141 10.83 -5.04 -4.65
N LEU A 142 10.80 -6.35 -4.44
CA LEU A 142 10.27 -6.98 -3.24
C LEU A 142 11.38 -7.60 -2.40
N ARG A 143 11.27 -7.49 -1.08
CA ARG A 143 12.19 -8.14 -0.13
C ARG A 143 11.51 -8.48 1.18
N TRP A 144 11.91 -9.62 1.77
CA TRP A 144 11.55 -10.01 3.13
C TRP A 144 12.43 -9.28 4.16
N PHE A 145 11.83 -8.84 5.24
CA PHE A 145 12.49 -8.12 6.32
C PHE A 145 12.21 -8.76 7.67
N ASP A 146 13.23 -8.82 8.51
CA ASP A 146 13.10 -9.20 9.94
C ASP A 146 12.79 -7.97 10.80
N LYS A 147 13.20 -6.77 10.34
CA LYS A 147 13.04 -5.49 11.02
C LYS A 147 12.73 -4.41 9.99
N LEU A 148 12.07 -3.34 10.44
CA LEU A 148 11.81 -2.18 9.58
C LEU A 148 13.13 -1.57 9.06
N PRO A 149 13.23 -1.31 7.76
CA PRO A 149 14.37 -0.63 7.18
C PRO A 149 14.37 0.87 7.54
N ASP A 150 15.57 1.47 7.59
CA ASP A 150 15.73 2.89 7.90
C ASP A 150 15.11 3.81 6.84
N ASP A 151 15.07 3.33 5.59
CA ASP A 151 14.48 4.03 4.44
C ASP A 151 13.01 3.63 4.18
N LEU A 152 12.27 3.27 5.24
CA LEU A 152 10.81 3.20 5.16
C LEU A 152 10.24 4.57 4.77
N LEU A 153 9.25 4.59 3.89
CA LEU A 153 8.58 5.84 3.51
C LEU A 153 8.05 6.57 4.74
N LYS A 154 8.31 7.86 4.84
CA LYS A 154 7.94 8.68 6.01
C LYS A 154 6.44 8.61 6.33
N ILE A 155 5.60 8.59 5.30
CA ILE A 155 4.14 8.43 5.44
C ILE A 155 3.76 7.13 6.17
N GLN A 156 4.60 6.12 6.11
CA GLN A 156 4.37 4.83 6.74
C GLN A 156 5.09 4.67 8.09
N ASN A 157 5.60 5.75 8.69
CA ASN A 157 6.20 5.71 10.03
C ASN A 157 5.26 5.16 11.12
N CYS A 158 3.94 5.24 10.91
CA CYS A 158 2.94 4.62 11.78
C CYS A 158 3.15 3.10 11.95
N TYR A 159 3.74 2.42 10.97
CA TYR A 159 4.04 0.99 11.07
C TYR A 159 5.07 0.65 12.16
N LYS A 160 5.85 1.62 12.64
CA LYS A 160 6.73 1.43 13.80
C LYS A 160 5.98 1.10 15.09
N GLU A 161 4.67 1.32 15.14
CA GLU A 161 3.84 0.92 16.27
C GLU A 161 3.54 -0.58 16.31
N ILE A 162 3.61 -1.27 15.18
CA ILE A 162 3.20 -2.68 15.05
C ILE A 162 4.29 -3.60 14.51
N LEU A 163 5.36 -3.05 13.93
CA LEU A 163 6.53 -3.78 13.45
C LEU A 163 7.75 -3.37 14.29
N ILE A 164 7.98 -4.10 15.36
CA ILE A 164 9.09 -3.87 16.32
C ILE A 164 10.24 -4.85 16.01
#